data_75722ef603a6cac048ee641721732850
#
_entry.id   75722ef603a6cac048ee641721732850
#
_cell.length_a   1.000
_cell.length_b   1.000
_cell.length_c   1.000
_cell.angle_alpha   90.00
_cell.angle_beta   90.00
_cell.angle_gamma   90.00
#
_symmetry.space_group_name_H-M   'P 1'
#
loop_
_entity.id
_entity.type
_entity.pdbx_description
1 polymer ?
#
loop_
_entity_poly.entity_id
_entity_poly.type
_entity_poly.pdbx_seq_one_letter_code
_entity_poly.pdbx_strand_id
1 'polypeptide(L)'
;APVSARVIDTKGDDIIINMGRDNGITKDMKFSLAQSSNMISSVGTEYEIHEDAKGLYKVTAVYPHSAKLKPVDLQNNTLNVDVDDIVTLE
;
A
#
# COMPACT_ATOMS: atom_id res chain seq x y z
N ALA A 1 0.89 -17.67 5.06
CA ALA A 1 -0.10 -16.59 4.95
C ALA A 1 0.60 -15.28 4.63
N PRO A 2 0.08 -14.46 3.73
CA PRO A 2 0.68 -13.18 3.41
C PRO A 2 0.65 -12.24 4.62
N VAL A 3 1.72 -11.48 4.78
CA VAL A 3 1.81 -10.47 5.84
C VAL A 3 1.18 -9.19 5.32
N SER A 4 0.17 -8.71 6.01
CA SER A 4 -0.52 -7.48 5.65
C SER A 4 -0.48 -6.48 6.80
N ALA A 5 -0.37 -5.21 6.46
CA ALA A 5 -0.38 -4.12 7.42
C ALA A 5 -1.41 -3.08 7.00
N ARG A 6 -1.81 -2.25 7.95
CA ARG A 6 -2.76 -1.17 7.70
C ARG A 6 -2.05 0.17 7.76
N VAL A 7 -2.39 1.04 6.84
CA VAL A 7 -1.91 2.42 6.82
C VAL A 7 -2.59 3.19 7.95
N ILE A 8 -1.80 3.75 8.86
CA ILE A 8 -2.32 4.50 10.02
C ILE A 8 -2.14 6.01 9.88
N ASP A 9 -1.27 6.44 8.96
CA ASP A 9 -1.07 7.87 8.71
C ASP A 9 -0.43 8.05 7.33
N THR A 10 -0.58 9.24 6.77
CA THR A 10 0.05 9.62 5.50
C THR A 10 0.75 10.97 5.67
N LYS A 11 1.92 11.10 5.05
CA LYS A 11 2.69 12.36 5.03
C LYS A 11 3.19 12.61 3.60
N GLY A 12 2.46 13.43 2.85
CA GLY A 12 2.76 13.60 1.44
C GLY A 12 2.62 12.27 0.71
N ASP A 13 3.70 11.81 0.08
CA ASP A 13 3.72 10.51 -0.62
C ASP A 13 4.12 9.35 0.29
N ASP A 14 4.57 9.63 1.51
CA ASP A 14 4.98 8.61 2.46
C ASP A 14 3.80 8.09 3.26
N ILE A 15 3.87 6.83 3.66
CA ILE A 15 2.86 6.21 4.50
C ILE A 15 3.49 5.64 5.76
N ILE A 16 2.69 5.59 6.83
CA ILE A 16 3.04 4.94 8.09
C ILE A 16 2.13 3.74 8.25
N ILE A 17 2.71 2.57 8.55
CA ILE A 17 1.95 1.35 8.76
C ILE A 17 1.99 0.91 10.21
N ASN A 18 1.02 0.07 10.59
CA ASN A 18 0.84 -0.40 11.97
C ASN A 18 1.70 -1.61 12.33
N MET A 19 2.76 -1.85 11.59
CA MET A 19 3.74 -2.90 11.88
C MET A 19 5.13 -2.31 11.93
N GLY A 20 5.95 -2.82 12.82
CA GLY A 20 7.31 -2.34 13.00
C GLY A 20 8.28 -3.44 13.35
N ARG A 21 9.36 -3.07 14.05
CA ARG A 21 10.42 -4.01 14.42
C ARG A 21 9.91 -5.20 15.21
N ASP A 22 8.95 -4.98 16.12
CA ASP A 22 8.38 -6.07 16.93
C ASP A 22 7.60 -7.10 16.10
N ASN A 23 7.24 -6.74 14.87
CA ASN A 23 6.54 -7.61 13.92
C ASN A 23 7.48 -8.19 12.86
N GLY A 24 8.79 -7.99 13.01
CA GLY A 24 9.78 -8.49 12.05
C GLY A 24 10.02 -7.57 10.85
N ILE A 25 9.53 -6.35 10.89
CA ILE A 25 9.74 -5.40 9.80
C ILE A 25 11.18 -4.88 9.84
N THR A 26 11.86 -4.93 8.69
CA THR A 26 13.21 -4.42 8.52
C THR A 26 13.25 -3.40 7.40
N LYS A 27 14.28 -2.54 7.45
CA LYS A 27 14.53 -1.57 6.40
C LYS A 27 14.72 -2.29 5.06
N ASP A 28 14.25 -1.68 4.00
CA ASP A 28 14.30 -2.17 2.61
C ASP A 28 13.27 -3.25 2.27
N MET A 29 12.46 -3.69 3.21
CA MET A 29 11.30 -4.51 2.87
C MET A 29 10.33 -3.73 1.98
N LYS A 30 9.65 -4.43 1.09
CA LYS A 30 8.71 -3.81 0.15
C LYS A 30 7.29 -4.30 0.42
N PHE A 31 6.36 -3.38 0.31
CA PHE A 31 4.93 -3.63 0.45
C PHE A 31 4.21 -3.15 -0.79
N SER A 32 3.17 -3.86 -1.18
CA SER A 32 2.34 -3.48 -2.31
C SER A 32 0.96 -3.05 -1.85
N LEU A 33 0.43 -2.01 -2.48
CA LEU A 33 -0.94 -1.57 -2.32
C LEU A 33 -1.70 -1.97 -3.57
N ALA A 34 -2.72 -2.82 -3.41
CA ALA A 34 -3.61 -3.18 -4.50
C ALA A 34 -4.93 -2.44 -4.32
N GLN A 35 -5.31 -1.67 -5.34
CA GLN A 35 -6.65 -1.09 -5.41
C GLN A 35 -7.42 -1.80 -6.51
N SER A 36 -8.57 -2.35 -6.16
CA SER A 36 -9.53 -2.86 -7.13
C SER A 36 -10.60 -1.80 -7.33
N SER A 37 -10.79 -1.38 -8.57
CA SER A 37 -11.90 -0.51 -8.92
C SER A 37 -12.95 -1.33 -9.68
N ASN A 38 -14.18 -1.34 -9.16
CA ASN A 38 -15.32 -1.89 -9.88
C ASN A 38 -15.90 -0.78 -10.75
N MET A 39 -15.88 -0.97 -12.06
CA MET A 39 -16.55 -0.06 -12.96
C MET A 39 -17.85 -0.67 -13.46
N ILE A 40 -18.93 0.08 -13.29
CA ILE A 40 -20.21 -0.24 -13.90
C ILE A 40 -20.25 0.44 -15.26
N SER A 41 -20.43 -0.34 -16.34
CA SER A 41 -20.53 0.24 -17.66
C SER A 41 -21.86 0.97 -17.84
N SER A 42 -21.88 1.96 -18.72
CA SER A 42 -23.07 2.76 -19.00
C SER A 42 -24.21 1.96 -19.64
N VAL A 43 -23.98 0.74 -20.08
CA VAL A 43 -25.00 -0.16 -20.60
C VAL A 43 -25.49 -1.19 -19.57
N GLY A 44 -25.12 -1.01 -18.31
CA GLY A 44 -25.61 -1.87 -17.24
C GLY A 44 -24.93 -3.23 -17.14
N THR A 45 -23.89 -3.46 -17.90
CA THR A 45 -23.11 -4.68 -17.80
C THR A 45 -21.96 -4.46 -16.83
N GLU A 46 -22.01 -5.18 -15.72
CA GLU A 46 -20.94 -5.14 -14.73
C GLU A 46 -19.78 -5.98 -15.23
N TYR A 47 -18.61 -5.39 -15.33
CA TYR A 47 -17.38 -6.14 -15.55
C TYR A 47 -16.28 -5.60 -14.67
N GLU A 48 -15.52 -6.53 -14.13
CA GLU A 48 -14.37 -6.19 -13.32
C GLU A 48 -13.21 -5.82 -14.24
N ILE A 49 -12.80 -4.55 -14.15
CA ILE A 49 -11.52 -4.16 -14.72
C ILE A 49 -10.50 -4.33 -13.62
N HIS A 50 -9.74 -5.41 -13.68
CA HIS A 50 -8.56 -5.55 -12.85
C HIS A 50 -7.48 -4.66 -13.43
N GLU A 51 -7.53 -3.39 -13.11
CA GLU A 51 -6.35 -2.57 -13.27
C GLU A 51 -5.41 -2.94 -12.15
N ASP A 52 -4.30 -3.58 -12.52
CA ASP A 52 -3.20 -3.85 -11.61
C ASP A 52 -2.45 -2.55 -11.32
N ALA A 53 -3.15 -1.58 -10.72
CA ALA A 53 -2.50 -0.41 -10.21
C ALA A 53 -1.87 -0.77 -8.87
N LYS A 54 -0.71 -1.40 -8.91
CA LYS A 54 0.05 -1.74 -7.72
C LYS A 54 0.98 -0.60 -7.38
N GLY A 55 0.68 0.09 -6.29
CA GLY A 55 1.66 0.94 -5.67
C GLY A 55 2.68 0.08 -4.93
N LEU A 56 3.95 0.26 -5.22
CA LEU A 56 5.02 -0.42 -4.49
C LEU A 56 5.68 0.56 -3.53
N TYR A 57 5.80 0.16 -2.27
CA TYR A 57 6.38 0.97 -1.21
C TYR A 57 7.55 0.24 -0.57
N LYS A 58 8.54 1.00 -0.14
CA LYS A 58 9.75 0.47 0.49
C LYS A 58 9.87 1.05 1.89
N VAL A 59 10.21 0.19 2.86
CA VAL A 59 10.43 0.61 4.24
C VAL A 59 11.70 1.45 4.31
N THR A 60 11.59 2.67 4.82
CA THR A 60 12.72 3.60 4.97
C THR A 60 13.09 3.87 6.41
N ALA A 61 12.15 3.66 7.33
CA ALA A 61 12.42 3.79 8.77
C ALA A 61 11.58 2.77 9.52
N VAL A 62 12.15 2.19 10.56
CA VAL A 62 11.49 1.16 11.38
C VAL A 62 11.46 1.64 12.83
N TYR A 63 10.28 1.58 13.43
CA TYR A 63 10.04 1.88 14.83
C TYR A 63 9.51 0.61 15.51
N PRO A 64 9.41 0.57 16.86
CA PRO A 64 8.97 -0.68 17.52
C PRO A 64 7.60 -1.19 17.04
N HIS A 65 6.63 -0.32 16.84
CA HIS A 65 5.25 -0.71 16.49
C HIS A 65 4.76 -0.13 15.17
N SER A 66 5.61 0.57 14.43
CA SER A 66 5.25 1.21 13.18
C SER A 66 6.45 1.28 12.25
N ALA A 67 6.20 1.58 10.99
CA ALA A 67 7.25 1.78 10.00
C ALA A 67 6.82 2.85 9.00
N LYS A 68 7.78 3.57 8.47
CA LYS A 68 7.58 4.57 7.44
C LYS A 68 8.01 3.99 6.10
N LEU A 69 7.17 4.14 5.09
CA LEU A 69 7.39 3.62 3.76
C LEU A 69 7.33 4.76 2.74
N LYS A 70 8.17 4.67 1.72
CA LYS A 70 8.17 5.59 0.59
C LYS A 70 7.79 4.86 -0.69
N PRO A 71 7.08 5.51 -1.63
CA PRO A 71 6.82 4.91 -2.93
C PRO A 71 8.13 4.68 -3.68
N VAL A 72 8.23 3.53 -4.34
CA VAL A 72 9.43 3.13 -5.07
C VAL A 72 9.48 3.80 -6.44
N ASP A 73 8.34 3.96 -7.09
CA ASP A 73 8.25 4.56 -8.42
C ASP A 73 7.17 5.62 -8.43
N LEU A 74 7.58 6.89 -8.26
CA LEU A 74 6.66 8.02 -8.22
C LEU A 74 6.01 8.31 -9.57
N GLN A 75 6.66 7.94 -10.68
CA GLN A 75 6.11 8.23 -12.01
C GLN A 75 4.93 7.35 -12.36
N ASN A 76 4.92 6.12 -11.85
CA ASN A 76 3.84 5.17 -12.07
C ASN A 76 2.92 5.00 -10.87
N ASN A 77 3.23 5.66 -9.77
CA ASN A 77 2.43 5.58 -8.56
C ASN A 77 1.39 6.71 -8.56
N THR A 78 0.26 6.45 -9.19
CA THR A 78 -0.86 7.40 -9.25
C THR A 78 -1.91 7.11 -8.17
N LEU A 79 -1.62 6.19 -7.25
CA LEU A 79 -2.56 5.79 -6.22
C LEU A 79 -2.59 6.79 -5.08
N ASN A 80 -3.80 7.22 -4.72
CA ASN A 80 -4.02 7.96 -3.49
C ASN A 80 -4.20 6.96 -2.36
N VAL A 81 -3.25 6.95 -1.44
CA VAL A 81 -3.32 6.08 -0.28
C VAL A 81 -4.02 6.82 0.85
N ASP A 82 -5.03 6.18 1.40
CA ASP A 82 -5.78 6.70 2.53
C ASP A 82 -5.46 5.89 3.79
N VAL A 83 -5.68 6.53 4.94
CA VAL A 83 -5.63 5.82 6.22
C VAL A 83 -6.64 4.68 6.18
N ASP A 84 -6.26 3.54 6.76
CA ASP A 84 -6.98 2.27 6.79
C ASP A 84 -6.82 1.41 5.53
N ASP A 85 -6.12 1.88 4.51
CA ASP A 85 -5.77 1.02 3.38
C ASP A 85 -4.84 -0.11 3.83
N ILE A 86 -4.90 -1.23 3.12
CA ILE A 86 -4.11 -2.42 3.43
C ILE A 86 -2.96 -2.53 2.44
N VAL A 87 -1.77 -2.75 2.97
CA VAL A 87 -0.58 -3.06 2.18
C VAL A 87 -0.08 -4.45 2.53
N THR A 88 0.45 -5.15 1.54
CA THR A 88 0.87 -6.54 1.68
C THR A 88 2.37 -6.66 1.42
N LEU A 89 3.07 -7.40 2.28
CA LEU A 89 4.50 -7.65 2.13
C LEU A 89 4.77 -8.47 0.85
N GLU A 90 5.70 -7.97 0.08
CA GLU A 90 6.17 -8.67 -1.13
C GLU A 90 7.10 -9.83 -0.79
#